data_dc189b6701056f0efe48a3fc70e116a5
#
_entry.id   dc189b6701056f0efe48a3fc70e116a5
#
_cell.length_a   1.000
_cell.length_b   1.000
_cell.length_c   1.000
_cell.angle_alpha   90.00
_cell.angle_beta   90.00
_cell.angle_gamma   90.00
#
_symmetry.space_group_name_H-M   'P 1'
#
loop_
_entity.id
_entity.type
_entity.pdbx_description
1 polymer ?
#
loop_
_entity_poly.entity_id
_entity_poly.type
_entity_poly.pdbx_seq_one_letter_code
_entity_poly.pdbx_strand_id
1 'polypeptide(L)'
;MKKFLFILSLFCVLSYAYELKLNANITALKLDKQNLYIGTDKGEILQYNIKDKSLKELLSLPKIKNYYGDDFAKIYNIDVFKHTLLILSEGDFGAKNLSFYKENLQIKKLEENSIIKAFFINENTYLLISIGSEIELTDKSLKNIKKFNFSHSSLNDAVLNEDKSRLVAGFESGEVELFDLKNWKMLKNYDKIHKDNIYQVDFKNNVILSCGTDRRIGVVKNEEQNFLQKDFLIYTCALSPNGELAVYSDNEAGVSEVFSTSDFKPVKTFNNENLMSEFIIFLNNKDFIVSGFGDSIMFRSIDE
;
A
#
# COMPACT_ATOMS: atom_id res chain seq x y z
N MET A 1 6.35 63.26 -4.96
CA MET A 1 6.91 61.92 -5.22
C MET A 1 6.55 61.01 -4.09
N LYS A 2 5.52 60.12 -4.27
CA LYS A 2 5.12 59.12 -3.27
C LYS A 2 5.93 57.86 -3.51
N LYS A 3 6.74 57.47 -2.53
CA LYS A 3 7.48 56.19 -2.58
C LYS A 3 6.49 55.06 -2.23
N PHE A 4 6.21 54.20 -3.19
CA PHE A 4 5.51 52.93 -2.98
C PHE A 4 6.49 51.93 -2.36
N LEU A 5 6.28 51.58 -1.12
CA LEU A 5 7.00 50.50 -0.45
C LEU A 5 6.34 49.15 -0.86
N PHE A 6 7.01 48.38 -1.70
CA PHE A 6 6.56 47.03 -2.04
C PHE A 6 7.01 46.09 -0.90
N ILE A 7 6.09 45.69 -0.04
CA ILE A 7 6.33 44.65 0.96
C ILE A 7 6.16 43.32 0.25
N LEU A 8 7.30 42.69 -0.09
CA LEU A 8 7.33 41.32 -0.57
C LEU A 8 7.10 40.39 0.64
N SER A 9 5.86 39.95 0.85
CA SER A 9 5.55 38.93 1.84
C SER A 9 6.09 37.59 1.35
N LEU A 10 7.24 37.20 1.88
CA LEU A 10 7.80 35.87 1.73
C LEU A 10 6.90 34.89 2.50
N PHE A 11 5.98 34.24 1.80
CA PHE A 11 5.26 33.08 2.35
C PHE A 11 6.25 31.93 2.44
N CYS A 12 6.98 31.83 3.55
CA CYS A 12 7.62 30.58 3.95
C CYS A 12 6.48 29.59 4.27
N VAL A 13 6.16 28.70 3.32
CA VAL A 13 5.40 27.50 3.64
C VAL A 13 6.35 26.59 4.41
N LEU A 14 6.37 26.73 5.73
CA LEU A 14 7.01 25.75 6.60
C LEU A 14 6.19 24.47 6.47
N SER A 15 6.71 23.50 5.75
CA SER A 15 6.19 22.13 5.78
C SER A 15 6.54 21.52 7.12
N TYR A 16 5.69 21.73 8.12
CA TYR A 16 5.83 21.05 9.39
C TYR A 16 5.42 19.59 9.21
N ALA A 17 6.26 18.68 9.68
CA ALA A 17 5.84 17.32 10.01
C ALA A 17 4.58 17.42 10.88
N TYR A 18 3.52 16.72 10.53
CA TYR A 18 2.33 16.70 11.36
C TYR A 18 1.77 15.27 11.46
N GLU A 19 1.01 15.04 12.52
CA GLU A 19 0.34 13.79 12.81
C GLU A 19 -1.17 13.94 12.57
N LEU A 20 -1.75 12.97 11.84
CA LEU A 20 -3.19 12.76 11.80
C LEU A 20 -3.52 11.59 12.72
N LYS A 21 -4.29 11.85 13.78
CA LYS A 21 -4.72 10.85 14.74
C LYS A 21 -6.18 10.49 14.55
N LEU A 22 -6.48 9.19 14.57
CA LEU A 22 -7.82 8.63 14.39
C LEU A 22 -8.35 8.05 15.70
N ASN A 23 -9.59 7.55 15.69
CA ASN A 23 -10.21 6.87 16.84
C ASN A 23 -10.23 5.33 16.71
N ALA A 24 -9.52 4.79 15.72
CA ALA A 24 -9.46 3.37 15.41
C ALA A 24 -8.11 3.02 14.80
N ASN A 25 -7.68 1.77 14.89
CA ASN A 25 -6.43 1.33 14.29
C ASN A 25 -6.56 1.28 12.76
N ILE A 26 -5.54 1.77 12.09
CA ILE A 26 -5.43 1.79 10.64
C ILE A 26 -5.07 0.39 10.16
N THR A 27 -5.79 -0.13 9.18
CA THR A 27 -5.59 -1.48 8.66
C THR A 27 -5.48 -1.54 7.15
N ALA A 28 -5.81 -0.45 6.46
CA ALA A 28 -5.62 -0.31 5.02
C ALA A 28 -5.48 1.16 4.62
N LEU A 29 -4.59 1.43 3.68
CA LEU A 29 -4.39 2.76 3.11
C LEU A 29 -4.39 2.69 1.58
N LYS A 30 -5.05 3.65 0.95
CA LYS A 30 -5.04 3.82 -0.51
C LYS A 30 -5.01 5.29 -0.88
N LEU A 31 -3.95 5.69 -1.55
CA LEU A 31 -3.87 7.01 -2.17
C LEU A 31 -4.49 6.99 -3.57
N ASP A 32 -5.40 7.91 -3.85
CA ASP A 32 -5.90 8.24 -5.19
C ASP A 32 -5.86 9.76 -5.38
N LYS A 33 -4.91 10.24 -6.15
CA LYS A 33 -4.64 11.67 -6.38
C LYS A 33 -4.39 12.43 -5.06
N GLN A 34 -5.33 13.26 -4.65
CA GLN A 34 -5.26 14.08 -3.42
C GLN A 34 -6.04 13.46 -2.24
N ASN A 35 -6.66 12.31 -2.44
CA ASN A 35 -7.46 11.65 -1.42
C ASN A 35 -6.75 10.41 -0.90
N LEU A 36 -6.49 10.39 0.39
CA LEU A 36 -6.06 9.21 1.12
C LEU A 36 -7.30 8.54 1.71
N TYR A 37 -7.59 7.33 1.25
CA TYR A 37 -8.63 6.48 1.81
C TYR A 37 -8.01 5.62 2.90
N ILE A 38 -8.67 5.58 4.05
CA ILE A 38 -8.18 4.93 5.27
C ILE A 38 -9.24 3.92 5.70
N GLY A 39 -8.85 2.67 5.80
CA GLY A 39 -9.66 1.59 6.36
C GLY A 39 -9.21 1.28 7.78
N THR A 40 -10.16 0.96 8.66
CA THR A 40 -9.90 0.72 10.07
C THR A 40 -10.29 -0.68 10.52
N ASP A 41 -9.80 -1.07 11.70
CA ASP A 41 -10.21 -2.29 12.40
C ASP A 41 -11.68 -2.27 12.88
N LYS A 42 -12.29 -1.06 12.91
CA LYS A 42 -13.72 -0.88 13.22
C LYS A 42 -14.64 -0.91 12.00
N GLY A 43 -14.09 -1.21 10.82
CA GLY A 43 -14.86 -1.26 9.57
C GLY A 43 -15.22 0.10 8.99
N GLU A 44 -14.59 1.17 9.44
CA GLU A 44 -14.80 2.52 8.94
C GLU A 44 -13.93 2.76 7.71
N ILE A 45 -14.48 3.47 6.73
CA ILE A 45 -13.75 4.03 5.59
C ILE A 45 -13.76 5.54 5.72
N LEU A 46 -12.59 6.11 5.95
CA LEU A 46 -12.37 7.55 6.04
C LEU A 46 -11.70 8.05 4.76
N GLN A 47 -11.98 9.27 4.39
CA GLN A 47 -11.28 9.99 3.32
C GLN A 47 -10.62 11.23 3.90
N TYR A 48 -9.31 11.30 3.76
CA TYR A 48 -8.51 12.47 4.08
C TYR A 48 -8.07 13.16 2.80
N ASN A 49 -8.37 14.44 2.65
CA ASN A 49 -7.89 15.25 1.53
C ASN A 49 -6.56 15.90 1.90
N ILE A 50 -5.49 15.58 1.16
CA ILE A 50 -4.13 16.02 1.46
C ILE A 50 -3.98 17.54 1.31
N LYS A 51 -4.72 18.14 0.37
CA LYS A 51 -4.58 19.56 0.04
C LYS A 51 -5.20 20.47 1.08
N ASP A 52 -6.44 20.21 1.48
CA ASP A 52 -7.20 21.03 2.43
C ASP A 52 -7.19 20.46 3.85
N LYS A 53 -6.55 19.29 4.04
CA LYS A 53 -6.43 18.61 5.32
C LYS A 53 -7.77 18.21 5.96
N SER A 54 -8.83 18.11 5.18
CA SER A 54 -10.14 17.69 5.66
C SER A 54 -10.23 16.18 5.80
N LEU A 55 -10.79 15.72 6.90
CA LEU A 55 -11.09 14.31 7.17
C LEU A 55 -12.60 14.14 7.24
N LYS A 56 -13.13 13.14 6.54
CA LYS A 56 -14.55 12.76 6.62
C LYS A 56 -14.70 11.25 6.63
N GLU A 57 -15.67 10.75 7.37
CA GLU A 57 -16.14 9.38 7.24
C GLU A 57 -16.99 9.25 5.97
N LEU A 58 -16.70 8.26 5.15
CA LEU A 58 -17.50 7.94 3.96
C LEU A 58 -18.58 6.91 4.28
N LEU A 59 -18.22 5.89 5.01
CA LEU A 59 -19.13 4.83 5.44
C LEU A 59 -18.52 4.02 6.59
N SER A 60 -19.38 3.32 7.30
CA SER A 60 -19.05 2.21 8.20
C SER A 60 -19.69 0.94 7.68
N LEU A 61 -18.94 -0.17 7.62
CA LEU A 61 -19.47 -1.47 7.24
C LEU A 61 -20.41 -2.01 8.34
N PRO A 62 -21.42 -2.81 7.98
CA PRO A 62 -22.23 -3.52 8.97
C PRO A 62 -21.36 -4.40 9.86
N LYS A 63 -21.79 -4.57 11.11
CA LYS A 63 -21.18 -5.55 12.00
C LYS A 63 -21.31 -6.96 11.44
N ILE A 64 -20.32 -7.78 11.73
CA ILE A 64 -20.25 -9.20 11.36
C ILE A 64 -20.51 -10.08 12.58
N LYS A 65 -20.78 -11.33 12.35
CA LYS A 65 -20.90 -12.35 13.37
C LYS A 65 -19.58 -13.11 13.55
N ASN A 66 -19.18 -13.29 14.79
CA ASN A 66 -18.13 -14.23 15.15
C ASN A 66 -18.64 -15.21 16.22
N TYR A 67 -17.78 -16.09 16.73
CA TYR A 67 -18.16 -17.08 17.75
C TYR A 67 -18.53 -16.48 19.12
N TYR A 68 -18.21 -15.21 19.34
CA TYR A 68 -18.43 -14.47 20.58
C TYR A 68 -19.55 -13.44 20.48
N GLY A 69 -20.13 -13.24 19.29
CA GLY A 69 -21.20 -12.27 19.03
C GLY A 69 -20.96 -11.36 17.87
N ASP A 70 -21.45 -10.13 17.98
CA ASP A 70 -21.27 -9.09 16.95
C ASP A 70 -19.91 -8.43 17.08
N ASP A 71 -19.22 -8.26 15.95
CA ASP A 71 -17.90 -7.65 15.86
C ASP A 71 -17.81 -6.66 14.71
N PHE A 72 -16.72 -5.92 14.62
CA PHE A 72 -16.45 -5.01 13.51
C PHE A 72 -15.84 -5.74 12.33
N ALA A 73 -16.19 -5.33 11.11
CA ALA A 73 -15.66 -5.87 9.87
C ALA A 73 -14.32 -5.22 9.53
N LYS A 74 -13.20 -5.71 10.07
CA LYS A 74 -11.86 -5.21 9.80
C LYS A 74 -11.62 -5.05 8.29
N ILE A 75 -11.07 -3.90 7.87
CA ILE A 75 -10.72 -3.63 6.48
C ILE A 75 -9.32 -4.20 6.21
N TYR A 76 -9.17 -4.95 5.12
CA TYR A 76 -7.88 -5.53 4.73
C TYR A 76 -7.23 -4.79 3.56
N ASN A 77 -8.04 -4.33 2.60
CA ASN A 77 -7.54 -3.66 1.42
C ASN A 77 -8.59 -2.71 0.83
N ILE A 78 -8.14 -1.62 0.25
CA ILE A 78 -8.97 -0.65 -0.48
C ILE A 78 -8.34 -0.43 -1.85
N ASP A 79 -9.14 -0.43 -2.91
CA ASP A 79 -8.76 0.10 -4.22
C ASP A 79 -9.83 1.06 -4.76
N VAL A 80 -9.45 1.90 -5.71
CA VAL A 80 -10.33 2.95 -6.25
C VAL A 80 -10.31 2.93 -7.77
N PHE A 81 -11.50 3.02 -8.36
CA PHE A 81 -11.65 3.19 -9.81
C PHE A 81 -12.85 4.10 -10.12
N LYS A 82 -12.61 5.22 -10.82
CA LYS A 82 -13.67 6.19 -11.20
C LYS A 82 -14.61 6.55 -10.04
N HIS A 83 -14.03 6.88 -8.86
CA HIS A 83 -14.76 7.22 -7.63
C HIS A 83 -15.55 6.06 -6.99
N THR A 84 -15.42 4.84 -7.49
CA THR A 84 -15.94 3.65 -6.82
C THR A 84 -14.85 3.05 -5.95
N LEU A 85 -15.15 2.79 -4.68
CA LEU A 85 -14.28 2.05 -3.77
C LEU A 85 -14.54 0.55 -3.92
N LEU A 86 -13.47 -0.22 -3.98
CA LEU A 86 -13.43 -1.66 -3.79
C LEU A 86 -12.83 -1.90 -2.41
N ILE A 87 -13.54 -2.61 -1.54
CA ILE A 87 -13.16 -2.80 -0.14
C ILE A 87 -13.16 -4.29 0.15
N LEU A 88 -11.99 -4.83 0.47
CA LEU A 88 -11.87 -6.18 1.02
C LEU A 88 -11.94 -6.09 2.54
N SER A 89 -12.86 -6.80 3.15
CA SER A 89 -13.06 -6.79 4.60
C SER A 89 -13.28 -8.17 5.17
N GLU A 90 -13.22 -8.25 6.49
CA GLU A 90 -13.71 -9.40 7.23
C GLU A 90 -15.23 -9.57 7.04
N GLY A 91 -15.67 -10.81 7.03
CA GLY A 91 -17.08 -11.23 6.99
C GLY A 91 -17.40 -12.16 8.15
N ASP A 92 -18.62 -12.69 8.17
CA ASP A 92 -19.08 -13.59 9.25
C ASP A 92 -18.17 -14.81 9.39
N PHE A 93 -17.80 -15.12 10.64
CA PHE A 93 -17.03 -16.31 11.01
C PHE A 93 -15.69 -16.47 10.29
N GLY A 94 -14.99 -15.36 10.05
CA GLY A 94 -13.70 -15.33 9.36
C GLY A 94 -13.79 -15.39 7.83
N ALA A 95 -14.99 -15.31 7.26
CA ALA A 95 -15.17 -15.15 5.84
C ALA A 95 -14.56 -13.83 5.35
N LYS A 96 -14.48 -13.65 4.04
CA LYS A 96 -14.10 -12.40 3.40
C LYS A 96 -15.28 -11.82 2.62
N ASN A 97 -15.41 -10.51 2.69
CA ASN A 97 -16.38 -9.75 1.90
C ASN A 97 -15.67 -8.83 0.93
N LEU A 98 -16.19 -8.72 -0.28
CA LEU A 98 -15.81 -7.72 -1.26
C LEU A 98 -16.95 -6.72 -1.40
N SER A 99 -16.71 -5.49 -0.98
CA SER A 99 -17.72 -4.43 -0.99
C SER A 99 -17.41 -3.38 -2.04
N PHE A 100 -18.45 -2.83 -2.62
CA PHE A 100 -18.40 -1.77 -3.63
C PHE A 100 -19.18 -0.57 -3.11
N TYR A 101 -18.55 0.60 -3.11
CA TYR A 101 -19.19 1.84 -2.66
C TYR A 101 -18.93 2.98 -3.63
N LYS A 102 -20.00 3.60 -4.10
CA LYS A 102 -19.99 4.86 -4.85
C LYS A 102 -21.03 5.82 -4.29
N GLU A 103 -22.29 5.46 -4.38
CA GLU A 103 -23.44 6.14 -3.77
C GLU A 103 -24.12 5.21 -2.77
N ASN A 104 -24.14 3.92 -3.06
CA ASN A 104 -24.70 2.88 -2.24
C ASN A 104 -23.67 1.77 -1.99
N LEU A 105 -23.73 1.18 -0.82
CA LEU A 105 -22.91 0.05 -0.42
C LEU A 105 -23.50 -1.25 -0.98
N GLN A 106 -22.70 -2.01 -1.71
CA GLN A 106 -23.01 -3.37 -2.13
C GLN A 106 -21.97 -4.31 -1.55
N ILE A 107 -22.39 -5.34 -0.84
CA ILE A 107 -21.52 -6.33 -0.21
C ILE A 107 -21.71 -7.67 -0.90
N LYS A 108 -20.61 -8.32 -1.27
CA LYS A 108 -20.57 -9.67 -1.82
C LYS A 108 -19.67 -10.53 -0.94
N LYS A 109 -20.16 -11.66 -0.50
CA LYS A 109 -19.37 -12.67 0.19
C LYS A 109 -18.45 -13.36 -0.82
N LEU A 110 -17.16 -13.48 -0.49
CA LEU A 110 -16.22 -14.30 -1.25
C LEU A 110 -16.36 -15.77 -0.86
N GLU A 111 -16.18 -16.66 -1.82
CA GLU A 111 -16.17 -18.10 -1.57
C GLU A 111 -14.87 -18.54 -0.86
N GLU A 112 -13.76 -17.85 -1.17
CA GLU A 112 -12.44 -18.15 -0.62
C GLU A 112 -12.02 -17.13 0.46
N ASN A 113 -11.63 -17.65 1.63
CA ASN A 113 -11.18 -16.84 2.77
C ASN A 113 -9.69 -16.46 2.68
N SER A 114 -8.97 -17.06 1.73
CA SER A 114 -7.53 -16.86 1.51
C SER A 114 -7.17 -15.55 0.82
N ILE A 115 -8.15 -14.78 0.36
CA ILE A 115 -7.91 -13.52 -0.36
C ILE A 115 -7.34 -12.47 0.59
N ILE A 116 -6.17 -11.91 0.21
CA ILE A 116 -5.45 -10.87 0.97
C ILE A 116 -5.53 -9.49 0.34
N LYS A 117 -5.67 -9.41 -1.00
CA LYS A 117 -5.84 -8.16 -1.74
C LYS A 117 -6.84 -8.30 -2.88
N ALA A 118 -7.47 -7.18 -3.21
CA ALA A 118 -8.38 -7.07 -4.34
C ALA A 118 -8.15 -5.74 -5.07
N PHE A 119 -8.13 -5.78 -6.40
CA PHE A 119 -7.89 -4.61 -7.24
C PHE A 119 -8.91 -4.51 -8.36
N PHE A 120 -9.30 -3.30 -8.72
CA PHE A 120 -9.92 -3.05 -10.01
C PHE A 120 -8.90 -3.24 -11.13
N ILE A 121 -9.17 -4.07 -12.10
CA ILE A 121 -8.49 -4.02 -13.39
C ILE A 121 -9.18 -3.02 -14.31
N ASN A 122 -10.50 -3.05 -14.31
CA ASN A 122 -11.36 -2.04 -14.94
C ASN A 122 -12.72 -2.02 -14.22
N GLU A 123 -13.69 -1.31 -14.78
CA GLU A 123 -15.03 -1.16 -14.18
C GLU A 123 -15.78 -2.50 -13.97
N ASN A 124 -15.45 -3.52 -14.75
CA ASN A 124 -16.20 -4.79 -14.79
C ASN A 124 -15.36 -6.00 -14.36
N THR A 125 -14.06 -5.82 -14.10
CA THR A 125 -13.17 -6.94 -13.76
C THR A 125 -12.29 -6.61 -12.56
N TYR A 126 -12.09 -7.60 -11.70
CA TYR A 126 -11.32 -7.50 -10.47
C TYR A 126 -10.23 -8.56 -10.46
N LEU A 127 -9.09 -8.21 -9.89
CA LEU A 127 -8.01 -9.13 -9.61
C LEU A 127 -8.03 -9.43 -8.11
N LEU A 128 -8.19 -10.67 -7.76
CA LEU A 128 -8.11 -11.19 -6.40
C LEU A 128 -6.77 -11.87 -6.20
N ILE A 129 -6.12 -11.57 -5.08
CA ILE A 129 -4.82 -12.13 -4.69
C ILE A 129 -5.01 -13.00 -3.47
N SER A 130 -4.60 -14.26 -3.56
CA SER A 130 -4.67 -15.23 -2.47
C SER A 130 -3.31 -15.46 -1.81
N ILE A 131 -3.28 -15.59 -0.49
CA ILE A 131 -2.09 -16.03 0.24
C ILE A 131 -1.63 -17.42 -0.21
N GLY A 132 -2.51 -18.25 -0.79
CA GLY A 132 -2.22 -19.55 -1.37
C GLY A 132 -1.46 -19.50 -2.70
N SER A 133 -0.76 -18.41 -2.99
CA SER A 133 0.06 -18.22 -4.21
C SER A 133 -0.74 -18.22 -5.51
N GLU A 134 -1.93 -17.65 -5.45
CA GLU A 134 -2.84 -17.66 -6.58
C GLU A 134 -3.35 -16.24 -6.87
N ILE A 135 -3.53 -15.96 -8.15
CA ILE A 135 -4.24 -14.77 -8.63
C ILE A 135 -5.43 -15.19 -9.49
N GLU A 136 -6.54 -14.50 -9.30
CA GLU A 136 -7.78 -14.75 -10.00
C GLU A 136 -8.33 -13.47 -10.59
N LEU A 137 -8.59 -13.47 -11.91
CA LEU A 137 -9.35 -12.43 -12.59
C LEU A 137 -10.82 -12.80 -12.61
N THR A 138 -11.67 -11.96 -12.04
CA THR A 138 -13.11 -12.18 -11.96
C THR A 138 -13.88 -11.11 -12.72
N ASP A 139 -15.09 -11.43 -13.14
CA ASP A 139 -16.07 -10.45 -13.60
C ASP A 139 -16.75 -9.74 -12.40
N LYS A 140 -17.62 -8.78 -12.70
CA LYS A 140 -18.36 -8.05 -11.66
C LYS A 140 -19.35 -8.91 -10.86
N SER A 141 -19.65 -10.13 -11.30
CA SER A 141 -20.44 -11.11 -10.56
C SER A 141 -19.59 -12.01 -9.68
N LEU A 142 -18.28 -11.77 -9.65
CA LEU A 142 -17.24 -12.58 -9.03
C LEU A 142 -17.07 -13.97 -9.64
N LYS A 143 -17.54 -14.14 -10.89
CA LYS A 143 -17.27 -15.36 -11.65
C LYS A 143 -15.85 -15.32 -12.19
N ASN A 144 -15.11 -16.42 -11.97
CA ASN A 144 -13.76 -16.59 -12.48
C ASN A 144 -13.70 -16.48 -14.01
N ILE A 145 -12.76 -15.66 -14.51
CA ILE A 145 -12.43 -15.51 -15.93
C ILE A 145 -11.10 -16.21 -16.23
N LYS A 146 -10.10 -16.01 -15.38
CA LYS A 146 -8.75 -16.57 -15.48
C LYS A 146 -8.18 -16.78 -14.11
N LYS A 147 -7.38 -17.83 -13.96
CA LYS A 147 -6.66 -18.19 -12.75
C LYS A 147 -5.21 -18.49 -13.08
N PHE A 148 -4.29 -18.10 -12.20
CA PHE A 148 -2.90 -18.45 -12.31
C PHE A 148 -2.38 -18.82 -10.92
N ASN A 149 -1.65 -19.93 -10.87
CA ASN A 149 -1.05 -20.41 -9.63
C ASN A 149 0.47 -20.29 -9.76
N PHE A 150 1.07 -19.51 -8.88
CA PHE A 150 2.52 -19.46 -8.74
C PHE A 150 2.99 -20.74 -8.05
N SER A 151 4.11 -21.29 -8.46
CA SER A 151 4.62 -22.56 -7.91
C SER A 151 5.50 -22.36 -6.66
N HIS A 152 5.22 -21.31 -5.88
CA HIS A 152 6.00 -20.94 -4.71
C HIS A 152 5.22 -21.13 -3.41
N SER A 153 5.87 -20.73 -2.31
CA SER A 153 5.27 -20.61 -0.98
C SER A 153 4.20 -19.51 -0.92
N SER A 154 3.75 -19.15 0.27
CA SER A 154 2.73 -18.11 0.47
C SER A 154 3.08 -16.81 -0.26
N LEU A 155 2.11 -16.24 -0.97
CA LEU A 155 2.18 -14.90 -1.52
C LEU A 155 1.81 -13.91 -0.42
N ASN A 156 2.74 -13.05 -0.01
CA ASN A 156 2.53 -12.14 1.11
C ASN A 156 2.10 -10.75 0.67
N ASP A 157 2.62 -10.27 -0.46
CA ASP A 157 2.26 -8.96 -0.97
C ASP A 157 2.26 -8.92 -2.49
N ALA A 158 1.41 -8.08 -3.06
CA ALA A 158 1.36 -7.84 -4.48
C ALA A 158 0.89 -6.41 -4.78
N VAL A 159 1.43 -5.84 -5.86
CA VAL A 159 1.10 -4.49 -6.30
C VAL A 159 0.97 -4.43 -7.82
N LEU A 160 0.03 -3.63 -8.30
CA LEU A 160 -0.12 -3.32 -9.71
C LEU A 160 0.73 -2.11 -10.10
N ASN A 161 1.26 -2.12 -11.32
CA ASN A 161 1.78 -0.89 -11.92
C ASN A 161 0.63 0.09 -12.22
N GLU A 162 0.98 1.33 -12.59
CA GLU A 162 0.03 2.43 -12.74
C GLU A 162 -1.05 2.16 -13.80
N ASP A 163 -0.69 1.58 -14.94
CA ASP A 163 -1.65 1.24 -16.02
C ASP A 163 -2.37 -0.10 -15.81
N LYS A 164 -2.12 -0.78 -14.68
CA LYS A 164 -2.71 -2.08 -14.31
C LYS A 164 -2.45 -3.20 -15.31
N SER A 165 -1.37 -3.10 -16.07
CA SER A 165 -0.97 -4.12 -17.05
C SER A 165 -0.06 -5.19 -16.48
N ARG A 166 0.61 -4.89 -15.34
CA ARG A 166 1.58 -5.76 -14.70
C ARG A 166 1.33 -5.85 -13.19
N LEU A 167 1.63 -7.00 -12.64
CA LEU A 167 1.63 -7.28 -11.22
C LEU A 167 3.05 -7.64 -10.79
N VAL A 168 3.49 -7.10 -9.66
CA VAL A 168 4.65 -7.60 -8.91
C VAL A 168 4.13 -8.32 -7.69
N ALA A 169 4.64 -9.52 -7.43
CA ALA A 169 4.30 -10.34 -6.27
C ALA A 169 5.56 -10.71 -5.49
N GLY A 170 5.48 -10.70 -4.15
CA GLY A 170 6.52 -11.11 -3.22
C GLY A 170 6.08 -12.31 -2.39
N PHE A 171 6.99 -13.28 -2.22
CA PHE A 171 6.69 -14.58 -1.63
C PHE A 171 7.45 -14.81 -0.32
N GLU A 172 6.93 -15.71 0.51
CA GLU A 172 7.56 -16.16 1.75
C GLU A 172 8.93 -16.80 1.50
N SER A 173 9.11 -17.46 0.36
CA SER A 173 10.37 -18.08 -0.04
C SER A 173 11.43 -17.11 -0.59
N GLY A 174 11.10 -15.82 -0.74
CA GLY A 174 12.05 -14.76 -1.13
C GLY A 174 12.07 -14.41 -2.61
N GLU A 175 11.23 -15.02 -3.44
CA GLU A 175 11.11 -14.65 -4.85
C GLU A 175 10.28 -13.38 -5.00
N VAL A 176 10.69 -12.54 -5.95
CA VAL A 176 9.91 -11.42 -6.47
C VAL A 176 9.57 -11.72 -7.92
N GLU A 177 8.29 -11.75 -8.24
CA GLU A 177 7.85 -12.09 -9.58
C GLU A 177 7.12 -10.96 -10.29
N LEU A 178 7.40 -10.81 -11.57
CA LEU A 178 6.73 -9.88 -12.46
C LEU A 178 5.80 -10.64 -13.41
N PHE A 179 4.52 -10.35 -13.36
CA PHE A 179 3.46 -10.99 -14.15
C PHE A 179 2.80 -10.03 -15.13
N ASP A 180 2.53 -10.47 -16.35
CA ASP A 180 1.81 -9.75 -17.40
C ASP A 180 0.32 -10.09 -17.35
N LEU A 181 -0.50 -9.14 -16.92
CA LEU A 181 -1.95 -9.32 -16.83
C LEU A 181 -2.66 -9.31 -18.19
N LYS A 182 -2.08 -8.67 -19.22
CA LYS A 182 -2.67 -8.66 -20.56
C LYS A 182 -2.54 -10.03 -21.23
N ASN A 183 -1.31 -10.57 -21.19
CA ASN A 183 -1.01 -11.88 -21.80
C ASN A 183 -1.21 -13.04 -20.83
N TRP A 184 -1.49 -12.76 -19.56
CA TRP A 184 -1.74 -13.71 -18.47
C TRP A 184 -0.61 -14.73 -18.31
N LYS A 185 0.61 -14.23 -18.15
CA LYS A 185 1.83 -15.05 -18.03
C LYS A 185 2.89 -14.41 -17.15
N MET A 186 3.70 -15.26 -16.55
CA MET A 186 4.95 -14.86 -15.90
C MET A 186 5.89 -14.20 -16.90
N LEU A 187 6.49 -13.07 -16.52
CA LEU A 187 7.53 -12.37 -17.30
C LEU A 187 8.91 -12.65 -16.74
N LYS A 188 9.10 -12.50 -15.44
CA LYS A 188 10.40 -12.60 -14.77
C LYS A 188 10.23 -13.14 -13.36
N ASN A 189 11.22 -13.91 -12.93
CA ASN A 189 11.45 -14.25 -11.53
C ASN A 189 12.78 -13.64 -11.10
N TYR A 190 12.77 -12.88 -10.01
CA TYR A 190 13.93 -12.21 -9.42
C TYR A 190 14.28 -12.95 -8.11
N ASP A 191 15.11 -13.98 -8.19
CA ASP A 191 15.47 -14.91 -7.13
C ASP A 191 16.81 -14.61 -6.43
N LYS A 192 17.50 -13.51 -6.82
CA LYS A 192 18.82 -13.16 -6.30
C LYS A 192 18.80 -12.09 -5.22
N ILE A 193 17.65 -11.50 -4.95
CA ILE A 193 17.51 -10.35 -4.04
C ILE A 193 17.37 -10.85 -2.61
N HIS A 194 16.34 -11.65 -2.34
CA HIS A 194 16.00 -12.12 -1.00
C HIS A 194 16.38 -13.59 -0.80
N LYS A 195 16.55 -13.97 0.46
CA LYS A 195 16.83 -15.35 0.89
C LYS A 195 15.76 -15.89 1.84
N ASP A 196 14.78 -15.08 2.15
CA ASP A 196 13.74 -15.35 3.12
C ASP A 196 12.53 -14.44 2.85
N ASN A 197 11.53 -14.56 3.65
CA ASN A 197 10.20 -13.99 3.57
C ASN A 197 10.20 -12.49 3.19
N ILE A 198 9.50 -12.16 2.11
CA ILE A 198 9.23 -10.78 1.67
C ILE A 198 7.95 -10.30 2.34
N TYR A 199 8.03 -9.18 3.05
CA TYR A 199 6.85 -8.56 3.67
C TYR A 199 6.10 -7.64 2.72
N GLN A 200 6.84 -6.87 1.90
CA GLN A 200 6.22 -5.88 1.03
C GLN A 200 6.96 -5.72 -0.30
N VAL A 201 6.20 -5.41 -1.34
CA VAL A 201 6.69 -5.00 -2.66
C VAL A 201 6.06 -3.68 -3.08
N ASP A 202 6.79 -2.87 -3.85
CA ASP A 202 6.24 -1.71 -4.55
C ASP A 202 6.76 -1.64 -5.99
N PHE A 203 5.99 -1.00 -6.87
CA PHE A 203 6.28 -0.96 -8.30
C PHE A 203 5.90 0.40 -8.89
N LYS A 204 6.89 1.24 -9.18
CA LYS A 204 6.72 2.58 -9.74
C LYS A 204 7.72 2.81 -10.88
N ASN A 205 7.26 3.40 -11.97
CA ASN A 205 8.12 3.79 -13.09
C ASN A 205 9.10 2.69 -13.57
N ASN A 206 8.63 1.45 -13.67
CA ASN A 206 9.43 0.25 -13.99
C ASN A 206 10.56 -0.08 -12.99
N VAL A 207 10.55 0.51 -11.80
CA VAL A 207 11.40 0.12 -10.68
C VAL A 207 10.58 -0.75 -9.74
N ILE A 208 11.11 -1.90 -9.33
CA ILE A 208 10.53 -2.76 -8.31
C ILE A 208 11.34 -2.59 -7.03
N LEU A 209 10.65 -2.43 -5.92
CA LEU A 209 11.19 -2.42 -4.58
C LEU A 209 10.62 -3.59 -3.80
N SER A 210 11.42 -4.20 -2.95
CA SER A 210 11.00 -5.29 -2.07
C SER A 210 11.74 -5.23 -0.73
N CYS A 211 11.11 -5.70 0.35
CA CYS A 211 11.73 -5.75 1.67
C CYS A 211 11.18 -6.91 2.50
N GLY A 212 11.99 -7.41 3.46
CA GLY A 212 11.60 -8.61 4.18
C GLY A 212 12.46 -8.96 5.41
N THR A 213 12.28 -10.20 5.87
CA THR A 213 12.89 -10.76 7.08
C THR A 213 14.40 -10.92 6.99
N ASP A 214 14.94 -11.09 5.79
CA ASP A 214 16.38 -11.26 5.56
C ASP A 214 17.17 -9.93 5.71
N ARG A 215 16.49 -8.87 6.13
CA ARG A 215 17.06 -7.54 6.36
C ARG A 215 17.58 -6.89 5.08
N ARG A 216 16.98 -7.24 3.94
CA ARG A 216 17.31 -6.65 2.65
C ARG A 216 16.22 -5.74 2.15
N ILE A 217 16.67 -4.69 1.46
CA ILE A 217 15.83 -3.86 0.60
C ILE A 217 16.29 -4.12 -0.82
N GLY A 218 15.47 -4.82 -1.59
CA GLY A 218 15.75 -5.16 -2.98
C GLY A 218 15.29 -4.07 -3.93
N VAL A 219 16.10 -3.79 -4.94
CA VAL A 219 15.75 -2.88 -6.03
C VAL A 219 16.02 -3.57 -7.35
N VAL A 220 14.98 -3.68 -8.20
CA VAL A 220 15.14 -4.07 -9.61
C VAL A 220 14.94 -2.85 -10.47
N LYS A 221 15.96 -2.48 -11.22
CA LYS A 221 15.94 -1.36 -12.14
C LYS A 221 16.69 -1.73 -13.41
N ASN A 222 16.09 -1.51 -14.59
CA ASN A 222 16.66 -1.92 -15.87
C ASN A 222 17.06 -3.42 -15.92
N GLU A 223 16.24 -4.28 -15.30
CA GLU A 223 16.47 -5.74 -15.15
C GLU A 223 17.64 -6.13 -14.23
N GLU A 224 18.40 -5.19 -13.71
CA GLU A 224 19.45 -5.44 -12.71
C GLU A 224 18.84 -5.63 -11.33
N GLN A 225 19.30 -6.67 -10.63
CA GLN A 225 18.88 -7.04 -9.27
C GLN A 225 19.97 -6.62 -8.29
N ASN A 226 19.66 -5.65 -7.45
CA ASN A 226 20.56 -5.17 -6.41
C ASN A 226 19.83 -5.12 -5.07
N PHE A 227 20.56 -5.09 -3.97
CA PHE A 227 19.97 -4.93 -2.64
C PHE A 227 20.87 -4.16 -1.69
N LEU A 228 20.24 -3.50 -0.71
CA LEU A 228 20.88 -2.93 0.46
C LEU A 228 20.68 -3.89 1.64
N GLN A 229 21.76 -4.25 2.34
CA GLN A 229 21.72 -5.07 3.56
C GLN A 229 21.69 -4.17 4.78
N LYS A 230 20.76 -4.44 5.70
CA LYS A 230 20.62 -3.73 6.99
C LYS A 230 20.82 -4.68 8.17
N ASP A 231 20.79 -4.14 9.38
CA ASP A 231 20.98 -4.91 10.62
C ASP A 231 19.64 -5.37 11.23
N PHE A 232 18.51 -4.81 10.76
CA PHE A 232 17.17 -5.09 11.26
C PHE A 232 16.22 -5.56 10.15
N LEU A 233 15.15 -6.29 10.51
CA LEU A 233 14.07 -6.70 9.60
C LEU A 233 13.42 -5.46 8.99
N ILE A 234 13.08 -5.51 7.70
CA ILE A 234 12.42 -4.41 7.03
C ILE A 234 10.95 -4.74 6.81
N TYR A 235 10.09 -4.16 7.64
CA TYR A 235 8.66 -4.45 7.63
C TYR A 235 7.92 -3.79 6.46
N THR A 236 8.33 -2.56 6.08
CA THR A 236 7.65 -1.80 5.04
C THR A 236 8.62 -0.94 4.25
N CYS A 237 8.32 -0.76 2.98
CA CYS A 237 9.08 0.06 2.05
C CYS A 237 8.19 0.61 0.94
N ALA A 238 8.55 1.77 0.38
CA ALA A 238 7.81 2.39 -0.71
C ALA A 238 8.71 3.14 -1.67
N LEU A 239 8.30 3.23 -2.93
CA LEU A 239 8.93 4.02 -3.99
C LEU A 239 8.25 5.37 -4.17
N SER A 240 9.05 6.39 -4.45
CA SER A 240 8.54 7.63 -5.01
C SER A 240 7.88 7.39 -6.38
N PRO A 241 6.89 8.21 -6.80
CA PRO A 241 6.19 8.02 -8.07
C PRO A 241 7.11 7.93 -9.29
N ASN A 242 8.23 8.67 -9.31
CA ASN A 242 9.23 8.60 -10.38
C ASN A 242 10.22 7.43 -10.25
N GLY A 243 10.17 6.65 -9.15
CA GLY A 243 11.06 5.52 -8.90
C GLY A 243 12.51 5.87 -8.58
N GLU A 244 12.83 7.15 -8.32
CA GLU A 244 14.20 7.60 -8.04
C GLU A 244 14.58 7.48 -6.57
N LEU A 245 13.60 7.57 -5.69
CA LEU A 245 13.78 7.46 -4.26
C LEU A 245 12.98 6.26 -3.72
N ALA A 246 13.51 5.66 -2.68
CA ALA A 246 12.81 4.68 -1.86
C ALA A 246 12.92 5.08 -0.39
N VAL A 247 11.91 4.69 0.39
CA VAL A 247 11.89 4.82 1.84
C VAL A 247 11.59 3.45 2.45
N TYR A 248 12.17 3.15 3.60
CA TYR A 248 11.92 1.92 4.35
C TYR A 248 11.92 2.19 5.86
N SER A 249 11.29 1.28 6.61
CA SER A 249 11.40 1.26 8.08
C SER A 249 12.74 0.65 8.48
N ASP A 250 13.55 1.39 9.27
CA ASP A 250 14.90 0.95 9.65
C ASP A 250 14.93 0.12 10.93
N ASN A 251 13.99 0.36 11.86
CA ASN A 251 13.95 -0.34 13.14
C ASN A 251 12.60 -0.22 13.86
N GLU A 252 12.47 -0.94 15.00
CA GLU A 252 11.28 -0.90 15.87
C GLU A 252 11.07 0.46 16.55
N ALA A 253 12.11 1.29 16.63
CA ALA A 253 12.03 2.62 17.25
C ALA A 253 11.35 3.66 16.34
N GLY A 254 10.84 3.25 15.17
CA GLY A 254 10.11 4.13 14.27
C GLY A 254 10.99 5.00 13.38
N VAL A 255 12.23 4.59 13.13
CA VAL A 255 13.10 5.28 12.19
C VAL A 255 12.77 4.86 10.76
N SER A 256 12.68 5.82 9.85
CA SER A 256 12.59 5.59 8.42
C SER A 256 13.77 6.26 7.71
N GLU A 257 14.33 5.61 6.71
CA GLU A 257 15.40 6.15 5.89
C GLU A 257 14.98 6.24 4.43
N VAL A 258 15.23 7.38 3.81
CA VAL A 258 15.08 7.62 2.37
C VAL A 258 16.43 7.46 1.70
N PHE A 259 16.48 6.75 0.59
CA PHE A 259 17.69 6.54 -0.21
C PHE A 259 17.41 6.65 -1.71
N SER A 260 18.47 6.87 -2.50
CA SER A 260 18.44 6.87 -3.96
C SER A 260 18.43 5.43 -4.51
N THR A 261 17.49 5.11 -5.39
CA THR A 261 17.39 3.77 -6.01
C THR A 261 18.48 3.48 -7.02
N SER A 262 19.25 4.48 -7.43
CA SER A 262 20.29 4.33 -8.46
C SER A 262 21.67 3.96 -7.88
N ASP A 263 22.00 4.47 -6.69
CA ASP A 263 23.32 4.29 -6.09
C ASP A 263 23.28 3.94 -4.60
N PHE A 264 22.08 3.72 -4.06
CA PHE A 264 21.80 3.34 -2.67
C PHE A 264 22.30 4.34 -1.62
N LYS A 265 22.62 5.58 -2.03
CA LYS A 265 23.03 6.59 -1.08
C LYS A 265 21.88 7.07 -0.22
N PRO A 266 22.07 7.16 1.11
CA PRO A 266 21.08 7.73 2.00
C PRO A 266 20.85 9.21 1.65
N VAL A 267 19.60 9.63 1.67
CA VAL A 267 19.17 11.01 1.43
C VAL A 267 18.79 11.67 2.73
N LYS A 268 17.94 11.01 3.53
CA LYS A 268 17.44 11.56 4.78
C LYS A 268 16.88 10.48 5.70
N THR A 269 17.02 10.71 7.00
CA THR A 269 16.47 9.85 8.05
C THR A 269 15.42 10.62 8.84
N PHE A 270 14.32 9.91 9.19
CA PHE A 270 13.19 10.46 9.93
C PHE A 270 12.94 9.66 11.20
N ASN A 271 12.72 10.34 12.31
CA ASN A 271 12.22 9.72 13.53
C ASN A 271 10.69 9.85 13.59
N ASN A 272 9.98 8.74 13.63
CA ASN A 272 8.53 8.69 13.68
C ASN A 272 7.99 8.36 15.09
N GLU A 273 8.67 8.81 16.13
CA GLU A 273 8.21 8.78 17.53
C GLU A 273 7.84 7.37 18.04
N ASN A 274 8.70 6.38 17.77
CA ASN A 274 8.47 4.97 18.10
C ASN A 274 7.29 4.31 17.37
N LEU A 275 6.83 4.87 16.27
CA LEU A 275 5.83 4.26 15.40
C LEU A 275 6.46 3.07 14.66
N MET A 276 6.09 1.84 15.03
CA MET A 276 6.47 0.66 14.27
C MET A 276 5.72 0.66 12.94
N SER A 277 6.43 0.97 11.86
CA SER A 277 5.83 1.25 10.56
C SER A 277 5.25 -0.01 9.91
N GLU A 278 4.00 0.06 9.47
CA GLU A 278 3.30 -0.97 8.68
C GLU A 278 3.00 -0.49 7.26
N PHE A 279 2.79 0.82 7.11
CA PHE A 279 2.49 1.44 5.82
C PHE A 279 3.39 2.64 5.58
N ILE A 280 3.98 2.70 4.40
CA ILE A 280 4.64 3.89 3.86
C ILE A 280 4.07 4.14 2.47
N ILE A 281 3.66 5.39 2.18
CA ILE A 281 3.13 5.78 0.88
C ILE A 281 3.67 7.15 0.50
N PHE A 282 4.34 7.26 -0.63
CA PHE A 282 4.68 8.56 -1.20
C PHE A 282 3.43 9.27 -1.73
N LEU A 283 3.25 10.53 -1.34
CA LEU A 283 2.22 11.43 -1.81
C LEU A 283 2.62 12.12 -3.12
N ASN A 284 3.90 12.35 -3.27
CA ASN A 284 4.60 12.87 -4.45
C ASN A 284 6.09 12.46 -4.36
N ASN A 285 6.97 13.04 -5.17
CA ASN A 285 8.39 12.66 -5.18
C ASN A 285 9.18 13.11 -3.94
N LYS A 286 8.59 13.89 -3.04
CA LYS A 286 9.25 14.45 -1.85
C LYS A 286 8.52 14.17 -0.55
N ASP A 287 7.19 14.14 -0.60
CA ASP A 287 6.35 13.99 0.56
C ASP A 287 5.82 12.56 0.65
N PHE A 288 5.81 12.02 1.85
CA PHE A 288 5.30 10.68 2.13
C PHE A 288 4.62 10.61 3.50
N ILE A 289 3.86 9.56 3.70
CA ILE A 289 3.26 9.22 4.98
C ILE A 289 3.86 7.93 5.52
N VAL A 290 3.93 7.87 6.85
CA VAL A 290 4.26 6.66 7.60
C VAL A 290 3.13 6.39 8.57
N SER A 291 2.62 5.17 8.60
CA SER A 291 1.64 4.70 9.57
C SER A 291 2.07 3.34 10.11
N GLY A 292 1.77 3.05 11.35
CA GLY A 292 2.12 1.79 12.01
C GLY A 292 0.90 1.08 12.56
N PHE A 293 1.16 0.09 13.41
CA PHE A 293 0.14 -0.57 14.21
C PHE A 293 -0.45 0.44 15.20
N GLY A 294 -1.56 1.07 14.83
CA GLY A 294 -2.20 2.08 15.66
C GLY A 294 -3.10 3.02 14.87
N ASP A 295 -3.33 4.17 15.46
CA ASP A 295 -4.32 5.16 15.04
C ASP A 295 -3.72 6.42 14.38
N SER A 296 -2.41 6.43 14.12
CA SER A 296 -1.69 7.63 13.71
C SER A 296 -1.08 7.51 12.30
N ILE A 297 -1.11 8.61 11.56
CA ILE A 297 -0.40 8.81 10.29
C ILE A 297 0.53 10.01 10.42
N MET A 298 1.83 9.79 10.26
CA MET A 298 2.86 10.82 10.24
C MET A 298 3.09 11.30 8.81
N PHE A 299 3.02 12.60 8.60
CA PHE A 299 3.35 13.24 7.31
C PHE A 299 4.78 13.74 7.35
N ARG A 300 5.56 13.39 6.35
CA ARG A 300 6.99 13.69 6.22
C ARG A 300 7.32 14.33 4.88
N SER A 301 8.34 15.18 4.87
CA SER A 301 8.87 15.76 3.66
C SER A 301 10.39 15.66 3.63
N ILE A 302 10.96 15.36 2.47
CA ILE A 302 12.42 15.36 2.30
C ILE A 302 12.98 16.78 2.46
N ASP A 303 12.17 17.80 2.23
CA ASP A 303 12.53 19.20 2.33
C ASP A 303 12.40 19.79 3.77
N GLU A 304 11.88 19.02 4.78
CA GLU A 304 11.74 19.49 6.17
C GLU A 304 13.09 19.62 6.92
#